data_16be819649459a80824130adcbf93ab4
#
_entry.id   16be819649459a80824130adcbf93ab4
#
_cell.length_a   1.000
_cell.length_b   1.000
_cell.length_c   1.000
_cell.angle_alpha   90.00
_cell.angle_beta   90.00
_cell.angle_gamma   90.00
#
_symmetry.space_group_name_H-M   'P 1'
#
loop_
_entity.id
_entity.type
_entity.pdbx_description
1 polymer ?
#
loop_
_entity_poly.entity_id
_entity_poly.type
_entity_poly.pdbx_seq_one_letter_code
_entity_poly.pdbx_strand_id
1 'polypeptide(L)'
;NYSLSGDLLNNLAAYIAAGNNTICLYNPSPVKSSQGYSTNYLQWTECTITVTYEEAASKPTLNKYSLAMGTAVTIYTNRQSSIATHTVSYSFFSESGLIAVGVEDECAWTPPISLAAQIPNATSGWGTILCDTYVNGNLVSTNTCTFQLTVPASVVPSISNVAFSEATSGIADRFGGYVRTRSKLSVSITAAGTQGSSISAYRTSIDSVTYSGSSFITNALNTAGNLALAVTVTDSRGRTASATRTVTVLDYLPPSLSQFTAERCNADGTAAQTDGTKVRISAKASGSSVGGKNTLACTVYYKLSSAESWVSAVTLTPSDYVITATNRLLSPTFDALSSYDIKIRVQDVFYYIEQTVSIGTKQVMMDFYKDGSGIAFGKVAENAGKVEFGWPLLLSEPLGVDQGGTGAETASAACTKLGAVKKSGDTMTGNLAISGYLYPSLYLLPTYNSTTNRTVFEGSYVGASSFSSWEDGTGNNRRMLEVRNAAYQASLDFAVLLRTCTGGTWASYRLFHAGMATPIPLTNGGTGASSAKAALSNLGIFY
;
A
#
# COMPACT_ATOMS: atom_id res chain seq x y z
N ASN A 1 -71.57 -2.65 -46.74
CA ASN A 1 -70.53 -2.96 -45.73
C ASN A 1 -70.75 -2.07 -44.53
N TYR A 2 -71.08 -2.66 -43.38
CA TYR A 2 -71.15 -1.95 -42.11
C TYR A 2 -69.96 -2.38 -41.24
N SER A 3 -69.23 -1.43 -40.69
CA SER A 3 -68.14 -1.68 -39.78
C SER A 3 -68.66 -1.49 -38.34
N LEU A 4 -68.42 -2.43 -37.47
CA LEU A 4 -68.60 -2.26 -36.04
C LEU A 4 -67.34 -1.60 -35.46
N SER A 5 -67.50 -0.66 -34.57
CA SER A 5 -66.39 0.01 -33.89
C SER A 5 -66.69 0.29 -32.42
N GLY A 6 -65.65 0.49 -31.58
CA GLY A 6 -65.79 0.85 -30.19
C GLY A 6 -66.48 -0.20 -29.33
N ASP A 7 -67.35 0.26 -28.45
CA ASP A 7 -68.01 -0.61 -27.44
C ASP A 7 -68.86 -1.73 -28.04
N LEU A 8 -69.41 -1.53 -29.27
CA LEU A 8 -70.19 -2.55 -29.94
C LEU A 8 -69.33 -3.73 -30.38
N LEU A 9 -68.09 -3.47 -30.83
CA LEU A 9 -67.14 -4.52 -31.19
C LEU A 9 -66.66 -5.28 -29.97
N ASN A 10 -66.36 -4.56 -28.84
CA ASN A 10 -65.94 -5.16 -27.58
C ASN A 10 -67.07 -6.05 -26.99
N ASN A 11 -68.32 -5.57 -27.04
CA ASN A 11 -69.47 -6.34 -26.55
C ASN A 11 -69.73 -7.60 -27.42
N LEU A 12 -69.52 -7.52 -28.74
CA LEU A 12 -69.65 -8.68 -29.61
C LEU A 12 -68.52 -9.69 -29.33
N ALA A 13 -67.28 -9.23 -29.14
CA ALA A 13 -66.17 -10.09 -28.78
C ALA A 13 -66.41 -10.79 -27.44
N ALA A 14 -66.88 -10.09 -26.41
CA ALA A 14 -67.24 -10.66 -25.12
C ALA A 14 -68.41 -11.67 -25.21
N TYR A 15 -69.38 -11.40 -26.06
CA TYR A 15 -70.50 -12.30 -26.29
C TYR A 15 -70.08 -13.62 -26.96
N ILE A 16 -69.20 -13.55 -27.94
CA ILE A 16 -68.62 -14.73 -28.61
C ILE A 16 -67.72 -15.50 -27.64
N ALA A 17 -66.89 -14.79 -26.87
CA ALA A 17 -66.01 -15.40 -25.86
C ALA A 17 -66.77 -16.15 -24.75
N ALA A 18 -67.98 -15.75 -24.44
CA ALA A 18 -68.90 -16.45 -23.54
C ALA A 18 -69.55 -17.70 -24.16
N GLY A 19 -69.18 -18.13 -25.37
CA GLY A 19 -69.69 -19.33 -26.01
C GLY A 19 -71.01 -19.12 -26.72
N ASN A 20 -71.52 -17.92 -26.88
CA ASN A 20 -72.77 -17.64 -27.58
C ASN A 20 -72.56 -17.67 -29.10
N ASN A 21 -73.38 -18.38 -29.82
CA ASN A 21 -73.28 -18.61 -31.25
C ASN A 21 -74.47 -18.05 -32.07
N THR A 22 -75.37 -17.34 -31.42
CA THR A 22 -76.53 -16.77 -32.12
C THR A 22 -76.44 -15.24 -32.15
N ILE A 23 -76.39 -14.69 -33.32
CA ILE A 23 -76.38 -13.25 -33.54
C ILE A 23 -77.62 -12.87 -34.28
N CYS A 24 -78.45 -12.02 -33.69
CA CYS A 24 -79.65 -11.50 -34.34
C CYS A 24 -79.37 -10.20 -35.02
N LEU A 25 -79.50 -10.14 -36.36
CA LEU A 25 -79.41 -8.92 -37.12
C LEU A 25 -80.84 -8.32 -37.23
N TYR A 26 -80.99 -7.12 -36.65
CA TYR A 26 -82.25 -6.38 -36.68
C TYR A 26 -82.13 -5.18 -37.61
N ASN A 27 -83.10 -5.05 -38.54
CA ASN A 27 -83.23 -3.85 -39.40
C ASN A 27 -84.32 -2.95 -38.80
N PRO A 28 -83.94 -1.79 -38.20
CA PRO A 28 -84.90 -0.93 -37.52
C PRO A 28 -85.76 -0.05 -38.43
N SER A 29 -85.56 -0.09 -39.75
CA SER A 29 -86.30 0.78 -40.67
C SER A 29 -87.28 0.06 -41.52
N PRO A 30 -88.56 0.01 -41.10
CA PRO A 30 -89.56 -0.43 -42.05
C PRO A 30 -89.69 0.55 -43.19
N VAL A 31 -89.55 0.05 -44.41
CA VAL A 31 -89.84 0.86 -45.63
C VAL A 31 -91.34 1.01 -45.72
N LYS A 32 -91.84 2.26 -45.52
CA LYS A 32 -93.19 2.58 -45.78
C LYS A 32 -93.40 2.71 -47.28
N SER A 33 -94.11 1.81 -47.91
CA SER A 33 -94.59 2.02 -49.26
C SER A 33 -95.89 2.87 -49.29
N SER A 34 -96.07 3.75 -50.22
CA SER A 34 -97.21 4.65 -50.37
C SER A 34 -98.50 3.94 -50.79
N GLN A 35 -98.46 2.65 -50.90
CA GLN A 35 -99.65 1.85 -51.31
C GLN A 35 -99.76 0.55 -50.52
N GLY A 36 -100.24 0.65 -49.36
CA GLY A 36 -100.60 -0.56 -48.55
C GLY A 36 -99.40 -1.33 -48.01
N TYR A 37 -99.62 -2.06 -46.94
CA TYR A 37 -98.57 -2.86 -46.29
C TYR A 37 -98.14 -3.98 -47.25
N SER A 38 -96.96 -3.83 -47.81
CA SER A 38 -96.23 -4.94 -48.41
C SER A 38 -95.17 -5.39 -47.40
N THR A 39 -95.29 -6.60 -46.99
CA THR A 39 -94.27 -7.26 -46.20
C THR A 39 -93.16 -7.66 -47.12
N ASN A 40 -92.19 -6.75 -47.30
CA ASN A 40 -90.97 -7.11 -48.00
C ASN A 40 -90.06 -7.90 -47.04
N TYR A 41 -90.05 -9.20 -47.27
CA TYR A 41 -89.06 -10.03 -46.60
C TYR A 41 -87.71 -9.84 -47.23
N LEU A 42 -86.75 -9.40 -46.46
CA LEU A 42 -85.33 -9.52 -46.87
C LEU A 42 -84.99 -11.01 -46.77
N GLN A 43 -84.90 -11.67 -47.90
CA GLN A 43 -84.47 -13.04 -48.02
C GLN A 43 -82.93 -13.03 -48.06
N TRP A 44 -82.23 -13.42 -47.00
CA TRP A 44 -80.81 -13.61 -47.01
C TRP A 44 -80.50 -15.00 -47.56
N THR A 45 -79.86 -15.11 -48.70
CA THR A 45 -79.40 -16.36 -49.27
C THR A 45 -78.15 -16.88 -48.67
N GLU A 46 -77.36 -16.00 -48.14
CA GLU A 46 -76.18 -16.32 -47.36
C GLU A 46 -75.75 -15.10 -46.49
N CYS A 47 -75.54 -15.31 -45.22
CA CYS A 47 -74.98 -14.29 -44.33
C CYS A 47 -73.75 -14.90 -43.67
N THR A 48 -72.60 -14.46 -44.04
CA THR A 48 -71.33 -14.84 -43.43
C THR A 48 -70.86 -13.71 -42.54
N ILE A 49 -70.69 -13.96 -41.26
CA ILE A 49 -70.05 -13.04 -40.34
C ILE A 49 -68.67 -13.60 -40.08
N THR A 50 -67.66 -12.90 -40.56
CA THR A 50 -66.26 -13.20 -40.21
C THR A 50 -65.84 -12.28 -39.09
N VAL A 51 -65.59 -12.85 -37.97
CA VAL A 51 -65.01 -12.13 -36.82
C VAL A 51 -63.55 -12.44 -36.79
N THR A 52 -62.73 -11.44 -37.11
CA THR A 52 -61.29 -11.53 -36.89
C THR A 52 -60.99 -10.85 -35.55
N TYR A 53 -60.46 -11.59 -34.63
CA TYR A 53 -59.99 -11.04 -33.39
C TYR A 53 -58.52 -11.38 -33.24
N GLU A 54 -57.78 -10.44 -32.78
CA GLU A 54 -56.42 -10.71 -32.29
C GLU A 54 -56.53 -11.08 -30.84
N GLU A 55 -56.12 -12.28 -30.51
CA GLU A 55 -56.01 -12.66 -29.12
C GLU A 55 -54.96 -11.76 -28.43
N ALA A 56 -55.38 -11.15 -27.36
CA ALA A 56 -54.49 -10.26 -26.63
C ALA A 56 -53.26 -11.04 -26.10
N ALA A 57 -52.12 -10.65 -26.60
CA ALA A 57 -50.84 -11.26 -26.28
C ALA A 57 -50.48 -11.02 -24.84
N SER A 58 -50.19 -12.08 -24.12
CA SER A 58 -49.71 -12.01 -22.72
C SER A 58 -48.32 -11.37 -22.70
N LYS A 59 -48.12 -10.39 -21.83
CA LYS A 59 -46.84 -9.70 -21.63
C LYS A 59 -46.22 -10.07 -20.30
N PRO A 60 -45.13 -10.83 -20.29
CA PRO A 60 -44.53 -11.28 -19.04
C PRO A 60 -44.00 -10.12 -18.22
N THR A 61 -44.12 -10.25 -16.90
CA THR A 61 -43.48 -9.36 -15.92
C THR A 61 -42.85 -10.19 -14.80
N LEU A 62 -41.96 -9.55 -14.04
CA LEU A 62 -41.29 -10.19 -12.93
C LEU A 62 -41.62 -9.44 -11.63
N ASN A 63 -41.68 -10.15 -10.52
CA ASN A 63 -41.83 -9.51 -9.21
C ASN A 63 -40.55 -8.72 -8.83
N LYS A 64 -39.41 -9.02 -9.47
CA LYS A 64 -38.15 -8.28 -9.39
C LYS A 64 -37.41 -8.35 -10.72
N TYR A 65 -36.83 -7.24 -11.17
CA TYR A 65 -36.10 -7.17 -12.43
C TYR A 65 -34.57 -7.24 -12.26
N SER A 66 -34.06 -7.06 -11.02
CA SER A 66 -32.66 -7.30 -10.67
C SER A 66 -32.61 -8.49 -9.72
N LEU A 67 -31.97 -9.56 -10.17
CA LEU A 67 -32.02 -10.88 -9.55
C LEU A 67 -30.61 -11.34 -9.21
N ALA A 68 -30.42 -11.90 -8.02
CA ALA A 68 -29.21 -12.66 -7.74
C ALA A 68 -29.36 -14.08 -8.29
N MET A 69 -28.39 -14.57 -9.06
CA MET A 69 -28.36 -15.98 -9.47
C MET A 69 -28.47 -16.89 -8.25
N GLY A 70 -29.22 -17.97 -8.36
CA GLY A 70 -29.56 -18.88 -7.25
C GLY A 70 -30.70 -18.41 -6.36
N THR A 71 -31.33 -17.26 -6.64
CA THR A 71 -32.47 -16.75 -5.90
C THR A 71 -33.72 -16.87 -6.74
N ALA A 72 -34.80 -17.42 -6.17
CA ALA A 72 -36.06 -17.59 -6.86
C ALA A 72 -36.74 -16.25 -7.17
N VAL A 73 -37.36 -16.17 -8.32
CA VAL A 73 -38.16 -15.06 -8.80
C VAL A 73 -39.49 -15.61 -9.35
N THR A 74 -40.57 -14.86 -9.22
CA THR A 74 -41.85 -15.17 -9.85
C THR A 74 -41.99 -14.44 -11.16
N ILE A 75 -42.34 -15.17 -12.21
CA ILE A 75 -42.64 -14.66 -13.54
C ILE A 75 -44.17 -14.73 -13.69
N TYR A 76 -44.76 -13.57 -13.87
CA TYR A 76 -46.19 -13.44 -14.16
C TYR A 76 -46.36 -13.41 -15.67
N THR A 77 -47.24 -14.26 -16.20
CA THR A 77 -47.57 -14.27 -17.63
C THR A 77 -48.45 -13.09 -18.00
N ASN A 78 -49.22 -12.55 -17.02
CA ASN A 78 -50.25 -11.55 -17.22
C ASN A 78 -51.26 -12.04 -18.29
N ARG A 79 -51.70 -13.26 -18.09
CA ARG A 79 -52.62 -13.98 -18.99
C ARG A 79 -53.85 -13.13 -19.34
N GLN A 80 -54.09 -12.96 -20.64
CA GLN A 80 -55.19 -12.15 -21.13
C GLN A 80 -56.48 -12.97 -21.44
N SER A 81 -56.34 -14.30 -21.52
CA SER A 81 -57.43 -15.21 -21.79
C SER A 81 -57.34 -16.44 -20.90
N SER A 82 -58.45 -16.90 -20.34
CA SER A 82 -58.49 -18.07 -19.43
C SER A 82 -58.13 -19.40 -20.12
N ILE A 83 -58.16 -19.45 -21.46
CA ILE A 83 -57.76 -20.62 -22.25
C ILE A 83 -56.30 -20.55 -22.72
N ALA A 84 -55.63 -19.43 -22.48
CA ALA A 84 -54.24 -19.29 -22.86
C ALA A 84 -53.33 -20.05 -21.87
N THR A 85 -52.34 -20.74 -22.42
CA THR A 85 -51.24 -21.32 -21.70
C THR A 85 -49.94 -20.79 -22.25
N HIS A 86 -48.86 -20.87 -21.46
CA HIS A 86 -47.62 -20.27 -21.88
C HIS A 86 -46.44 -21.26 -21.76
N THR A 87 -45.50 -21.11 -22.67
CA THR A 87 -44.16 -21.65 -22.53
C THR A 87 -43.25 -20.50 -22.16
N VAL A 88 -42.61 -20.60 -20.99
CA VAL A 88 -41.72 -19.58 -20.48
C VAL A 88 -40.30 -20.08 -20.60
N SER A 89 -39.45 -19.29 -21.22
CA SER A 89 -38.02 -19.58 -21.39
C SER A 89 -37.18 -18.33 -21.10
N TYR A 90 -35.88 -18.52 -20.96
CA TYR A 90 -34.94 -17.41 -20.78
C TYR A 90 -33.87 -17.42 -21.86
N SER A 91 -33.31 -16.27 -22.12
CA SER A 91 -32.08 -16.07 -22.86
C SER A 91 -31.16 -15.15 -22.07
N PHE A 92 -29.91 -15.58 -21.89
CA PHE A 92 -28.90 -14.83 -21.17
C PHE A 92 -27.56 -14.98 -21.91
N PHE A 93 -27.16 -13.98 -22.67
CA PHE A 93 -26.04 -14.02 -23.62
C PHE A 93 -26.19 -15.19 -24.61
N SER A 94 -25.24 -16.12 -24.65
CA SER A 94 -25.30 -17.30 -25.53
C SER A 94 -26.05 -18.49 -24.93
N GLU A 95 -26.49 -18.39 -23.68
CA GLU A 95 -27.21 -19.45 -23.00
C GLU A 95 -28.71 -19.18 -23.01
N SER A 96 -29.48 -20.20 -23.24
CA SER A 96 -30.94 -20.15 -23.17
C SER A 96 -31.49 -21.42 -22.57
N GLY A 97 -32.68 -21.36 -22.02
CA GLY A 97 -33.29 -22.56 -21.43
C GLY A 97 -34.76 -22.42 -21.20
N LEU A 98 -35.42 -23.57 -21.18
CA LEU A 98 -36.82 -23.69 -20.82
C LEU A 98 -36.96 -23.53 -19.30
N ILE A 99 -37.95 -22.72 -18.88
CA ILE A 99 -38.30 -22.54 -17.48
C ILE A 99 -39.52 -23.41 -17.15
N ALA A 100 -40.61 -23.24 -17.90
CA ALA A 100 -41.85 -23.96 -17.66
C ALA A 100 -42.72 -24.04 -18.92
N VAL A 101 -43.55 -25.07 -18.99
CA VAL A 101 -44.53 -25.27 -20.07
C VAL A 101 -45.91 -25.40 -19.43
N GLY A 102 -46.95 -24.96 -20.15
CA GLY A 102 -48.31 -25.02 -19.68
C GLY A 102 -48.62 -24.04 -18.54
N VAL A 103 -47.85 -22.98 -18.42
CA VAL A 103 -48.02 -21.97 -17.37
C VAL A 103 -49.29 -21.19 -17.63
N GLU A 104 -50.13 -21.10 -16.62
CA GLU A 104 -51.33 -20.27 -16.66
C GLU A 104 -51.00 -18.82 -16.27
N ASP A 105 -50.90 -18.51 -14.98
CA ASP A 105 -50.77 -17.14 -14.50
C ASP A 105 -49.35 -16.78 -14.08
N GLU A 106 -48.64 -17.74 -13.46
CA GLU A 106 -47.26 -17.49 -12.98
C GLU A 106 -46.45 -18.78 -12.89
N CYS A 107 -45.14 -18.64 -12.92
CA CYS A 107 -44.20 -19.69 -12.60
C CYS A 107 -43.00 -19.17 -11.81
N ALA A 108 -42.42 -20.03 -11.00
CA ALA A 108 -41.18 -19.72 -10.29
C ALA A 108 -39.99 -20.10 -11.16
N TRP A 109 -38.97 -19.26 -11.13
CA TRP A 109 -37.66 -19.51 -11.75
C TRP A 109 -36.53 -19.20 -10.78
N THR A 110 -35.57 -20.10 -10.69
CA THR A 110 -34.33 -19.87 -9.97
C THR A 110 -33.19 -19.85 -10.99
N PRO A 111 -32.70 -18.66 -11.39
CA PRO A 111 -31.60 -18.59 -12.34
C PRO A 111 -30.38 -19.37 -11.81
N PRO A 112 -29.89 -20.37 -12.55
CA PRO A 112 -28.75 -21.16 -12.07
C PRO A 112 -27.49 -20.32 -11.98
N ILE A 113 -26.66 -20.61 -10.95
CA ILE A 113 -25.39 -19.90 -10.72
C ILE A 113 -24.42 -20.10 -11.91
N SER A 114 -24.55 -21.21 -12.65
CA SER A 114 -23.75 -21.50 -13.85
C SER A 114 -23.87 -20.44 -14.94
N LEU A 115 -24.96 -19.66 -14.98
CA LEU A 115 -25.11 -18.54 -15.90
C LEU A 115 -24.05 -17.46 -15.69
N ALA A 116 -23.40 -17.41 -14.52
CA ALA A 116 -22.27 -16.53 -14.30
C ALA A 116 -21.11 -16.78 -15.28
N ALA A 117 -21.01 -17.99 -15.85
CA ALA A 117 -20.00 -18.30 -16.86
C ALA A 117 -20.15 -17.47 -18.15
N GLN A 118 -21.36 -16.97 -18.42
CA GLN A 118 -21.62 -16.10 -19.57
C GLN A 118 -21.09 -14.67 -19.38
N ILE A 119 -20.79 -14.29 -18.15
CA ILE A 119 -20.25 -12.96 -17.79
C ILE A 119 -18.98 -13.10 -16.95
N PRO A 120 -17.91 -13.70 -17.50
CA PRO A 120 -16.70 -14.02 -16.75
C PRO A 120 -15.95 -12.79 -16.20
N ASN A 121 -16.17 -11.62 -16.80
CA ASN A 121 -15.49 -10.35 -16.50
C ASN A 121 -16.42 -9.30 -15.86
N ALA A 122 -17.65 -9.67 -15.55
CA ALA A 122 -18.66 -8.76 -15.00
C ALA A 122 -19.40 -9.39 -13.83
N THR A 123 -19.94 -8.56 -12.95
CA THR A 123 -20.74 -8.98 -11.80
C THR A 123 -22.24 -8.94 -12.10
N SER A 124 -22.65 -8.40 -13.24
CA SER A 124 -24.05 -8.39 -13.69
C SER A 124 -24.15 -8.40 -15.21
N GLY A 125 -25.26 -8.86 -15.70
CA GLY A 125 -25.58 -8.88 -17.13
C GLY A 125 -27.09 -8.85 -17.36
N TRP A 126 -27.50 -8.48 -18.56
CA TRP A 126 -28.90 -8.43 -18.97
C TRP A 126 -29.29 -9.68 -19.72
N GLY A 127 -30.51 -10.13 -19.47
CA GLY A 127 -31.16 -11.23 -20.17
C GLY A 127 -32.62 -10.91 -20.47
N THR A 128 -33.28 -11.85 -21.09
CA THR A 128 -34.66 -11.72 -21.55
C THR A 128 -35.46 -12.98 -21.16
N ILE A 129 -36.60 -12.80 -20.57
CA ILE A 129 -37.64 -13.83 -20.49
C ILE A 129 -38.43 -13.79 -21.78
N LEU A 130 -38.66 -14.94 -22.35
CA LEU A 130 -39.54 -15.13 -23.48
C LEU A 130 -40.79 -15.86 -22.96
N CYS A 131 -41.93 -15.38 -23.36
CA CYS A 131 -43.25 -15.96 -23.04
C CYS A 131 -44.02 -16.20 -24.32
N ASP A 132 -44.04 -17.44 -24.74
CA ASP A 132 -44.85 -17.90 -25.86
C ASP A 132 -46.28 -18.20 -25.39
N THR A 133 -47.24 -17.49 -25.94
CA THR A 133 -48.67 -17.66 -25.62
C THR A 133 -49.31 -18.62 -26.60
N TYR A 134 -49.91 -19.64 -26.09
CA TYR A 134 -50.63 -20.66 -26.85
C TYR A 134 -52.13 -20.60 -26.53
N VAL A 135 -52.95 -20.70 -27.55
CA VAL A 135 -54.40 -20.85 -27.42
C VAL A 135 -54.82 -22.07 -28.27
N ASN A 136 -55.49 -23.00 -27.63
CA ASN A 136 -55.88 -24.28 -28.23
C ASN A 136 -54.70 -25.01 -28.90
N GLY A 137 -53.50 -24.92 -28.30
CA GLY A 137 -52.29 -25.56 -28.77
C GLY A 137 -51.54 -24.80 -29.89
N ASN A 138 -52.07 -23.69 -30.39
CA ASN A 138 -51.45 -22.88 -31.41
C ASN A 138 -50.69 -21.69 -30.78
N LEU A 139 -49.47 -21.41 -31.26
CA LEU A 139 -48.71 -20.25 -30.85
C LEU A 139 -49.37 -18.99 -31.46
N VAL A 140 -49.80 -18.07 -30.58
CA VAL A 140 -50.45 -16.82 -31.00
C VAL A 140 -49.55 -15.62 -30.84
N SER A 141 -48.58 -15.65 -29.91
CA SER A 141 -47.63 -14.58 -29.75
C SER A 141 -46.42 -15.01 -28.92
N THR A 142 -45.30 -14.30 -29.12
CA THR A 142 -44.12 -14.33 -28.27
C THR A 142 -43.89 -12.92 -27.77
N ASN A 143 -43.91 -12.74 -26.46
CA ASN A 143 -43.57 -11.46 -25.81
C ASN A 143 -42.39 -11.66 -24.86
N THR A 144 -41.71 -10.56 -24.60
CA THR A 144 -40.49 -10.59 -23.78
C THR A 144 -40.53 -9.56 -22.69
N CYS A 145 -39.78 -9.82 -21.61
CA CYS A 145 -39.38 -8.80 -20.64
C CYS A 145 -37.91 -9.00 -20.28
N THR A 146 -37.22 -7.91 -20.03
CA THR A 146 -35.79 -7.93 -19.69
C THR A 146 -35.61 -8.07 -18.20
N PHE A 147 -34.52 -8.70 -17.79
CA PHE A 147 -34.06 -8.79 -16.40
C PHE A 147 -32.56 -8.57 -16.33
N GLN A 148 -32.07 -8.21 -15.16
CA GLN A 148 -30.65 -8.17 -14.85
C GLN A 148 -30.31 -9.28 -13.86
N LEU A 149 -29.37 -10.15 -14.22
CA LEU A 149 -28.77 -11.11 -13.29
C LEU A 149 -27.53 -10.55 -12.64
N THR A 150 -27.39 -10.75 -11.35
CA THR A 150 -26.18 -10.43 -10.59
C THR A 150 -25.54 -11.72 -10.09
N VAL A 151 -24.25 -11.81 -10.24
CA VAL A 151 -23.48 -12.93 -9.69
C VAL A 151 -23.41 -12.78 -8.17
N PRO A 152 -23.83 -13.78 -7.37
CA PRO A 152 -23.80 -13.70 -5.92
C PRO A 152 -22.41 -13.36 -5.38
N ALA A 153 -22.33 -12.60 -4.28
CA ALA A 153 -21.06 -12.21 -3.66
C ALA A 153 -20.23 -13.40 -3.16
N SER A 154 -20.90 -14.54 -2.92
CA SER A 154 -20.26 -15.81 -2.52
C SER A 154 -19.48 -16.50 -3.65
N VAL A 155 -19.72 -16.12 -4.90
CA VAL A 155 -18.96 -16.64 -6.06
C VAL A 155 -17.64 -15.89 -6.13
N VAL A 156 -16.64 -16.39 -5.43
CA VAL A 156 -15.29 -15.85 -5.35
C VAL A 156 -14.28 -16.83 -5.94
N PRO A 157 -13.08 -16.40 -6.33
CA PRO A 157 -12.04 -17.32 -6.78
C PRO A 157 -11.66 -18.30 -5.65
N SER A 158 -11.03 -19.40 -6.01
CA SER A 158 -10.52 -20.40 -5.06
C SER A 158 -9.00 -20.47 -5.08
N ILE A 159 -8.40 -20.60 -3.90
CA ILE A 159 -6.97 -20.91 -3.73
C ILE A 159 -6.89 -22.37 -3.29
N SER A 160 -6.40 -23.24 -4.16
CA SER A 160 -6.28 -24.67 -3.87
C SER A 160 -4.97 -25.04 -3.19
N ASN A 161 -3.90 -24.29 -3.46
CA ASN A 161 -2.60 -24.53 -2.84
C ASN A 161 -1.79 -23.26 -2.72
N VAL A 162 -1.04 -23.15 -1.62
CA VAL A 162 0.05 -22.20 -1.40
C VAL A 162 1.24 -23.00 -0.92
N ALA A 163 2.15 -23.29 -1.81
CA ALA A 163 3.38 -24.02 -1.53
C ALA A 163 4.56 -23.05 -1.45
N PHE A 164 5.49 -23.36 -0.58
CA PHE A 164 6.76 -22.65 -0.48
C PHE A 164 7.88 -23.58 -0.05
N SER A 165 9.08 -23.29 -0.50
CA SER A 165 10.30 -24.03 -0.16
C SER A 165 11.49 -23.08 -0.11
N GLU A 166 12.61 -23.57 0.44
CA GLU A 166 13.87 -22.81 0.42
C GLU A 166 14.39 -22.66 -1.00
N ALA A 167 14.68 -21.43 -1.39
CA ALA A 167 15.30 -21.12 -2.68
C ALA A 167 16.84 -21.03 -2.59
N THR A 168 17.38 -20.86 -1.40
CA THR A 168 18.83 -20.83 -1.16
C THR A 168 19.34 -22.22 -0.84
N SER A 169 20.16 -22.78 -1.72
CA SER A 169 20.67 -24.14 -1.58
C SER A 169 21.36 -24.39 -0.23
N GLY A 170 21.05 -25.51 0.39
CA GLY A 170 21.72 -26.05 1.57
C GLY A 170 21.34 -25.43 2.92
N ILE A 171 20.51 -24.38 2.97
CA ILE A 171 20.15 -23.74 4.24
C ILE A 171 19.12 -24.56 5.00
N ALA A 172 17.99 -24.86 4.37
CA ALA A 172 16.92 -25.63 5.02
C ALA A 172 17.37 -27.01 5.43
N ASP A 173 18.17 -27.70 4.59
CA ASP A 173 18.72 -29.04 4.88
C ASP A 173 19.64 -29.03 6.10
N ARG A 174 20.49 -28.00 6.19
CA ARG A 174 21.46 -27.88 7.29
C ARG A 174 20.81 -27.48 8.60
N PHE A 175 19.93 -26.48 8.58
CA PHE A 175 19.36 -25.89 9.78
C PHE A 175 17.98 -26.44 10.16
N GLY A 176 17.31 -27.14 9.24
CA GLY A 176 15.97 -27.69 9.43
C GLY A 176 14.88 -26.60 9.44
N GLY A 177 15.13 -25.48 8.79
CA GLY A 177 14.22 -24.36 8.69
C GLY A 177 14.84 -23.17 7.97
N TYR A 178 14.06 -22.12 7.79
CA TYR A 178 14.52 -20.88 7.17
C TYR A 178 15.34 -20.05 8.16
N VAL A 179 16.34 -19.35 7.67
CA VAL A 179 17.28 -18.59 8.49
C VAL A 179 17.21 -17.11 8.10
N ARG A 180 17.02 -16.23 9.09
CA ARG A 180 16.99 -14.78 8.91
C ARG A 180 18.20 -14.29 8.11
N THR A 181 17.96 -13.40 7.16
CA THR A 181 18.94 -12.80 6.22
C THR A 181 19.63 -13.78 5.26
N ARG A 182 19.36 -15.09 5.36
CA ARG A 182 20.00 -16.13 4.55
C ARG A 182 19.03 -16.86 3.63
N SER A 183 17.82 -17.12 4.11
CA SER A 183 16.80 -17.82 3.36
C SER A 183 16.01 -16.90 2.45
N LYS A 184 15.70 -17.41 1.27
CA LYS A 184 14.71 -16.90 0.33
C LYS A 184 13.70 -18.00 0.08
N LEU A 185 12.44 -17.64 -0.13
CA LEU A 185 11.41 -18.60 -0.44
C LEU A 185 11.13 -18.64 -1.94
N SER A 186 11.08 -19.83 -2.50
CA SER A 186 10.40 -20.10 -3.75
C SER A 186 8.92 -20.37 -3.43
N VAL A 187 8.03 -19.51 -3.88
CA VAL A 187 6.60 -19.59 -3.61
C VAL A 187 5.85 -19.97 -4.88
N SER A 188 4.88 -20.86 -4.76
CA SER A 188 3.99 -21.25 -5.84
C SER A 188 2.55 -21.30 -5.34
N ILE A 189 1.66 -20.64 -6.07
CA ILE A 189 0.25 -20.46 -5.72
C ILE A 189 -0.59 -21.08 -6.84
N THR A 190 -1.47 -22.00 -6.46
CA THR A 190 -2.46 -22.56 -7.38
C THR A 190 -3.82 -22.00 -7.01
N ALA A 191 -4.41 -21.28 -7.93
CA ALA A 191 -5.72 -20.69 -7.77
C ALA A 191 -6.51 -20.74 -9.07
N ALA A 192 -7.82 -20.73 -8.97
CA ALA A 192 -8.73 -20.74 -10.11
C ALA A 192 -9.88 -19.79 -9.88
N GLY A 193 -10.34 -19.18 -10.95
CA GLY A 193 -11.62 -18.49 -10.96
C GLY A 193 -12.78 -19.49 -10.85
N THR A 194 -13.92 -19.01 -10.48
CA THR A 194 -15.15 -19.81 -10.38
C THR A 194 -16.18 -19.33 -11.37
N GLN A 195 -17.05 -20.24 -11.84
CA GLN A 195 -18.13 -19.92 -12.79
C GLN A 195 -17.60 -19.11 -13.98
N GLY A 196 -16.56 -19.62 -14.66
CA GLY A 196 -15.99 -19.05 -15.88
C GLY A 196 -15.06 -17.85 -15.69
N SER A 197 -14.93 -17.27 -14.48
CA SER A 197 -13.93 -16.23 -14.25
C SER A 197 -12.50 -16.77 -14.30
N SER A 198 -11.54 -15.94 -14.60
CA SER A 198 -10.10 -16.24 -14.57
C SER A 198 -9.42 -15.46 -13.44
N ILE A 199 -8.24 -15.85 -13.02
CA ILE A 199 -7.45 -15.04 -12.09
C ILE A 199 -6.81 -13.88 -12.86
N SER A 200 -7.10 -12.66 -12.41
CA SER A 200 -6.56 -11.42 -12.98
C SER A 200 -5.33 -10.89 -12.23
N ALA A 201 -5.22 -11.18 -10.93
CA ALA A 201 -4.08 -10.72 -10.13
C ALA A 201 -3.78 -11.65 -8.97
N TYR A 202 -2.50 -11.70 -8.63
CA TYR A 202 -1.95 -12.30 -7.42
C TYR A 202 -1.25 -11.23 -6.61
N ARG A 203 -1.51 -11.18 -5.33
CA ARG A 203 -0.81 -10.33 -4.38
C ARG A 203 -0.43 -11.16 -3.17
N THR A 204 0.86 -11.25 -2.90
CA THR A 204 1.38 -11.97 -1.74
C THR A 204 2.22 -11.05 -0.89
N SER A 205 2.01 -11.05 0.40
CA SER A 205 2.84 -10.30 1.34
C SER A 205 3.52 -11.23 2.33
N ILE A 206 4.79 -11.00 2.55
CA ILE A 206 5.59 -11.62 3.60
C ILE A 206 6.74 -10.68 3.99
N ASP A 207 7.07 -10.64 5.27
CA ASP A 207 8.19 -9.84 5.80
C ASP A 207 8.12 -8.36 5.34
N SER A 208 6.92 -7.77 5.36
CA SER A 208 6.60 -6.40 4.92
C SER A 208 6.84 -6.12 3.42
N VAL A 209 7.15 -7.14 2.62
CA VAL A 209 7.33 -7.02 1.17
C VAL A 209 6.14 -7.62 0.45
N THR A 210 5.73 -6.99 -0.65
CA THR A 210 4.64 -7.47 -1.50
C THR A 210 5.21 -7.99 -2.82
N TYR A 211 4.69 -9.14 -3.26
CA TYR A 211 5.04 -9.81 -4.51
C TYR A 211 3.78 -10.01 -5.35
N SER A 212 3.97 -10.08 -6.66
CA SER A 212 2.94 -10.37 -7.65
C SER A 212 3.26 -11.65 -8.41
N GLY A 213 2.22 -12.23 -9.02
CA GLY A 213 2.35 -13.46 -9.81
C GLY A 213 2.06 -14.73 -9.00
N SER A 214 1.80 -15.81 -9.73
CA SER A 214 1.51 -17.13 -9.17
C SER A 214 2.75 -17.89 -8.71
N SER A 215 3.95 -17.45 -9.14
CA SER A 215 5.23 -18.03 -8.75
C SER A 215 6.28 -16.93 -8.69
N PHE A 216 7.08 -16.93 -7.64
CA PHE A 216 8.16 -15.95 -7.44
C PHE A 216 9.16 -16.44 -6.40
N ILE A 217 10.29 -15.76 -6.32
CA ILE A 217 11.29 -15.95 -5.26
C ILE A 217 11.30 -14.67 -4.42
N THR A 218 11.24 -14.81 -3.10
CA THR A 218 11.29 -13.67 -2.18
C THR A 218 12.68 -13.04 -2.08
N ASN A 219 12.75 -11.84 -1.56
CA ASN A 219 13.99 -11.34 -0.96
C ASN A 219 14.39 -12.22 0.23
N ALA A 220 15.60 -12.05 0.73
CA ALA A 220 15.98 -12.68 1.98
C ALA A 220 15.04 -12.24 3.12
N LEU A 221 14.63 -13.21 3.94
CA LEU A 221 13.75 -12.94 5.08
C LEU A 221 14.53 -12.21 6.18
N ASN A 222 14.10 -11.02 6.54
CA ASN A 222 14.83 -10.15 7.49
C ASN A 222 14.28 -10.21 8.92
N THR A 223 13.12 -10.81 9.12
CA THR A 223 12.49 -10.95 10.43
C THR A 223 12.49 -12.41 10.86
N ALA A 224 12.88 -12.66 12.10
CA ALA A 224 12.83 -14.00 12.71
C ALA A 224 11.47 -14.27 13.36
N GLY A 225 11.16 -15.55 13.61
CA GLY A 225 9.92 -15.99 14.21
C GLY A 225 8.90 -16.45 13.19
N ASN A 226 7.64 -16.41 13.54
CA ASN A 226 6.53 -16.84 12.70
C ASN A 226 6.06 -15.71 11.80
N LEU A 227 6.38 -15.78 10.52
CA LEU A 227 5.92 -14.83 9.52
C LEU A 227 4.66 -15.33 8.84
N ALA A 228 3.72 -14.43 8.59
CA ALA A 228 2.54 -14.72 7.79
C ALA A 228 2.85 -14.53 6.30
N LEU A 229 2.78 -15.59 5.52
CA LEU A 229 2.72 -15.55 4.06
C LEU A 229 1.25 -15.38 3.69
N ALA A 230 0.81 -14.15 3.46
CA ALA A 230 -0.58 -13.84 3.16
C ALA A 230 -0.76 -13.63 1.65
N VAL A 231 -1.60 -14.48 1.07
CA VAL A 231 -1.90 -14.50 -0.36
C VAL A 231 -3.32 -13.98 -0.57
N THR A 232 -3.47 -13.09 -1.53
CA THR A 232 -4.78 -12.65 -2.04
C THR A 232 -4.77 -12.79 -3.55
N VAL A 233 -5.77 -13.44 -4.09
CA VAL A 233 -6.01 -13.52 -5.52
C VAL A 233 -7.25 -12.73 -5.90
N THR A 234 -7.21 -12.11 -7.04
CA THR A 234 -8.35 -11.37 -7.60
C THR A 234 -8.76 -12.02 -8.92
N ASP A 235 -10.04 -12.25 -9.10
CA ASP A 235 -10.56 -12.77 -10.37
C ASP A 235 -10.90 -11.66 -11.37
N SER A 236 -11.29 -12.04 -12.57
CA SER A 236 -11.68 -11.14 -13.66
C SER A 236 -12.95 -10.32 -13.37
N ARG A 237 -13.73 -10.69 -12.34
CA ARG A 237 -14.86 -9.92 -11.81
C ARG A 237 -14.48 -8.93 -10.73
N GLY A 238 -13.19 -8.88 -10.32
CA GLY A 238 -12.69 -8.04 -9.23
C GLY A 238 -12.93 -8.61 -7.84
N ARG A 239 -13.36 -9.88 -7.72
CA ARG A 239 -13.59 -10.54 -6.43
C ARG A 239 -12.33 -11.21 -5.94
N THR A 240 -12.20 -11.31 -4.63
CA THR A 240 -10.98 -11.77 -4.00
C THR A 240 -11.21 -13.00 -3.13
N ALA A 241 -10.17 -13.82 -3.04
CA ALA A 241 -10.02 -14.83 -2.01
C ALA A 241 -8.62 -14.71 -1.39
N SER A 242 -8.50 -15.06 -0.12
CA SER A 242 -7.23 -14.96 0.60
C SER A 242 -6.92 -16.26 1.34
N ALA A 243 -5.64 -16.55 1.45
CA ALA A 243 -5.10 -17.65 2.23
C ALA A 243 -3.83 -17.22 2.95
N THR A 244 -3.60 -17.76 4.13
CA THR A 244 -2.39 -17.48 4.90
C THR A 244 -1.67 -18.77 5.25
N ARG A 245 -0.33 -18.75 5.18
CA ARG A 245 0.56 -19.82 5.66
C ARG A 245 1.57 -19.22 6.65
N THR A 246 1.95 -19.97 7.63
CA THR A 246 2.99 -19.58 8.57
C THR A 246 4.35 -20.07 8.09
N VAL A 247 5.31 -19.17 8.05
CA VAL A 247 6.71 -19.44 7.74
C VAL A 247 7.52 -19.20 9.00
N THR A 248 8.11 -20.23 9.57
CA THR A 248 8.95 -20.11 10.76
C THR A 248 10.39 -19.86 10.35
N VAL A 249 10.94 -18.74 10.79
CA VAL A 249 12.29 -18.26 10.47
C VAL A 249 13.15 -18.27 11.72
N LEU A 250 14.23 -19.01 11.68
CA LEU A 250 15.22 -19.08 12.74
C LEU A 250 16.00 -17.77 12.82
N ASP A 251 16.22 -17.29 14.04
CA ASP A 251 16.97 -16.06 14.24
C ASP A 251 18.46 -16.28 13.94
N TYR A 252 19.03 -15.29 13.27
CA TYR A 252 20.46 -15.25 12.96
C TYR A 252 20.98 -13.82 13.03
N LEU A 253 22.08 -13.68 13.74
CA LEU A 253 22.95 -12.52 13.74
C LEU A 253 24.37 -12.98 13.43
N PRO A 254 25.12 -12.25 12.59
CA PRO A 254 26.54 -12.56 12.37
C PRO A 254 27.33 -12.62 13.69
N PRO A 255 28.43 -13.33 13.71
CA PRO A 255 29.32 -13.31 14.87
C PRO A 255 29.70 -11.89 15.23
N SER A 256 29.73 -11.60 16.53
CA SER A 256 30.12 -10.32 17.07
C SER A 256 31.32 -10.46 17.98
N LEU A 257 32.16 -9.44 17.99
CA LEU A 257 33.32 -9.33 18.87
C LEU A 257 33.19 -8.01 19.63
N SER A 258 32.85 -8.09 20.90
CA SER A 258 32.63 -6.91 21.76
C SER A 258 33.87 -6.45 22.51
N GLN A 259 34.85 -7.33 22.64
CA GLN A 259 36.12 -7.03 23.31
C GLN A 259 37.21 -7.91 22.72
N PHE A 260 38.35 -7.28 22.40
CA PHE A 260 39.60 -7.99 22.16
C PHE A 260 40.75 -7.10 22.57
N THR A 261 41.55 -7.61 23.50
CA THR A 261 42.79 -6.96 23.97
C THR A 261 43.90 -7.97 24.02
N ALA A 262 45.09 -7.53 23.76
CA ALA A 262 46.31 -8.30 23.90
C ALA A 262 47.39 -7.45 24.56
N GLU A 263 48.11 -7.99 25.48
CA GLU A 263 49.18 -7.30 26.16
C GLU A 263 50.30 -8.26 26.58
N ARG A 264 51.52 -7.75 26.69
CA ARG A 264 52.61 -8.51 27.25
C ARG A 264 52.38 -8.73 28.74
N CYS A 265 52.87 -9.85 29.25
CA CYS A 265 52.66 -10.22 30.63
C CYS A 265 53.87 -10.98 31.16
N ASN A 266 53.88 -11.16 32.51
CA ASN A 266 54.79 -12.07 33.19
C ASN A 266 54.60 -13.53 32.74
N ALA A 267 55.50 -14.42 33.13
CA ALA A 267 55.55 -15.80 32.65
C ALA A 267 54.26 -16.59 32.97
N ASP A 268 53.60 -16.28 34.07
CA ASP A 268 52.36 -16.94 34.52
C ASP A 268 51.07 -16.26 34.01
N GLY A 269 51.19 -15.08 33.33
CA GLY A 269 50.07 -14.36 32.77
C GLY A 269 49.26 -13.53 33.79
N THR A 270 49.66 -13.43 35.02
CA THR A 270 48.89 -12.78 36.12
C THR A 270 48.96 -11.26 36.08
N ALA A 271 50.07 -10.68 35.60
CA ALA A 271 50.27 -9.23 35.58
C ALA A 271 50.76 -8.77 34.20
N ALA A 272 50.31 -7.61 33.75
CA ALA A 272 50.87 -6.94 32.57
C ALA A 272 52.34 -6.56 32.84
N GLN A 273 53.17 -6.81 31.82
CA GLN A 273 54.60 -6.53 31.91
C GLN A 273 55.11 -6.17 30.51
N THR A 274 55.55 -4.94 30.34
CA THR A 274 55.95 -4.39 29.02
C THR A 274 57.15 -5.11 28.38
N ASP A 275 58.02 -5.69 29.16
CA ASP A 275 59.15 -6.49 28.70
C ASP A 275 58.93 -7.99 28.82
N GLY A 276 57.71 -8.39 29.08
CA GLY A 276 57.32 -9.82 29.24
C GLY A 276 57.47 -10.57 27.90
N THR A 277 57.93 -11.83 28.06
CA THR A 277 58.07 -12.75 26.91
C THR A 277 56.83 -13.60 26.69
N LYS A 278 55.76 -13.34 27.42
CA LYS A 278 54.43 -13.93 27.22
C LYS A 278 53.43 -12.86 26.84
N VAL A 279 52.35 -13.30 26.23
CA VAL A 279 51.20 -12.46 25.85
C VAL A 279 49.94 -13.08 26.42
N ARG A 280 49.11 -12.27 27.05
CA ARG A 280 47.77 -12.64 27.46
C ARG A 280 46.72 -11.84 26.68
N ILE A 281 45.60 -12.47 26.47
CA ILE A 281 44.46 -11.87 25.73
C ILE A 281 43.21 -11.86 26.61
N SER A 282 42.37 -10.86 26.40
CA SER A 282 40.98 -10.91 26.85
C SER A 282 40.07 -10.71 25.65
N ALA A 283 39.05 -11.53 25.56
CA ALA A 283 38.10 -11.51 24.42
C ALA A 283 36.69 -11.81 24.90
N LYS A 284 35.72 -11.10 24.31
CA LYS A 284 34.30 -11.42 24.43
C LYS A 284 33.69 -11.41 23.04
N ALA A 285 33.12 -12.54 22.67
CA ALA A 285 32.47 -12.71 21.39
C ALA A 285 31.21 -13.56 21.50
N SER A 286 30.31 -13.43 20.57
CA SER A 286 29.10 -14.25 20.55
C SER A 286 28.67 -14.52 19.11
N GLY A 287 27.85 -15.55 18.95
CA GLY A 287 27.22 -15.93 17.69
C GLY A 287 25.80 -16.43 17.91
N SER A 288 25.05 -16.56 16.86
CA SER A 288 23.68 -17.10 16.88
C SER A 288 23.69 -18.62 16.85
N SER A 289 22.84 -19.26 17.65
CA SER A 289 22.73 -20.73 17.69
C SER A 289 22.05 -21.31 16.44
N VAL A 290 21.14 -20.57 15.83
CA VAL A 290 20.30 -20.97 14.69
C VAL A 290 19.69 -22.36 14.93
N GLY A 291 18.84 -22.45 15.96
CA GLY A 291 18.21 -23.70 16.37
C GLY A 291 19.19 -24.77 16.88
N GLY A 292 20.34 -24.38 17.43
CA GLY A 292 21.37 -25.30 17.93
C GLY A 292 22.24 -25.93 16.84
N LYS A 293 22.10 -25.52 15.57
CA LYS A 293 22.78 -26.17 14.42
C LYS A 293 23.89 -25.31 13.80
N ASN A 294 24.08 -24.09 14.27
CA ASN A 294 25.22 -23.28 13.87
C ASN A 294 26.51 -23.79 14.55
N THR A 295 27.63 -23.33 14.07
CA THR A 295 28.94 -23.57 14.71
C THR A 295 29.59 -22.23 14.96
N LEU A 296 30.18 -22.06 16.12
CA LEU A 296 31.00 -20.90 16.41
C LEU A 296 32.43 -21.37 16.65
N ALA A 297 33.37 -20.85 15.90
CA ALA A 297 34.78 -21.11 16.08
C ALA A 297 35.54 -19.81 16.36
N CYS A 298 36.48 -19.85 17.25
CA CYS A 298 37.31 -18.69 17.59
C CYS A 298 38.76 -19.12 17.68
N THR A 299 39.59 -18.52 16.85
CA THR A 299 41.04 -18.78 16.84
C THR A 299 41.79 -17.48 16.93
N VAL A 300 42.78 -17.49 17.80
CA VAL A 300 43.73 -16.39 17.94
C VAL A 300 45.00 -16.75 17.19
N TYR A 301 45.48 -15.84 16.42
CA TYR A 301 46.69 -15.94 15.60
C TYR A 301 47.70 -14.87 16.07
N TYR A 302 48.94 -15.14 15.77
CA TYR A 302 50.00 -14.16 15.93
C TYR A 302 50.96 -14.19 14.71
N LYS A 303 51.66 -13.10 14.54
CA LYS A 303 52.81 -13.01 13.64
C LYS A 303 53.77 -11.95 14.14
N LEU A 304 55.03 -11.99 13.72
CA LEU A 304 55.88 -10.80 13.80
C LEU A 304 55.22 -9.69 12.97
N SER A 305 55.26 -8.44 13.43
CA SER A 305 54.66 -7.34 12.66
C SER A 305 55.27 -7.19 11.27
N SER A 306 56.53 -7.58 11.11
CA SER A 306 57.23 -7.62 9.82
C SER A 306 56.96 -8.85 8.97
N ALA A 307 56.31 -9.90 9.49
CA ALA A 307 56.00 -11.12 8.78
C ALA A 307 54.68 -11.02 8.03
N GLU A 308 54.53 -11.81 6.96
CA GLU A 308 53.25 -11.89 6.20
C GLU A 308 52.33 -12.96 6.74
N SER A 309 52.88 -14.08 7.19
CA SER A 309 52.09 -15.27 7.55
C SER A 309 51.65 -15.30 9.01
N TRP A 310 50.42 -15.67 9.20
CA TRP A 310 49.79 -15.86 10.51
C TRP A 310 50.01 -17.28 11.05
N VAL A 311 50.30 -17.40 12.34
CA VAL A 311 50.44 -18.68 13.06
C VAL A 311 49.32 -18.75 14.10
N SER A 312 48.67 -19.90 14.23
CA SER A 312 47.68 -20.12 15.26
C SER A 312 48.30 -20.16 16.64
N ALA A 313 47.83 -19.36 17.58
CA ALA A 313 48.29 -19.32 18.95
C ALA A 313 47.42 -20.16 19.89
N VAL A 314 46.10 -20.02 19.78
CA VAL A 314 45.15 -20.73 20.62
C VAL A 314 43.76 -20.73 19.96
N THR A 315 43.04 -21.83 20.14
CA THR A 315 41.61 -21.89 19.85
C THR A 315 40.82 -21.73 21.14
N LEU A 316 39.84 -20.82 21.14
CA LEU A 316 38.95 -20.59 22.27
C LEU A 316 37.66 -21.39 22.04
N THR A 317 37.29 -22.22 22.99
CA THR A 317 36.08 -23.05 22.93
C THR A 317 34.87 -22.22 23.35
N PRO A 318 33.85 -22.07 22.51
CA PRO A 318 32.62 -21.40 22.90
C PRO A 318 31.81 -22.26 23.89
N SER A 319 31.12 -21.61 24.79
CA SER A 319 30.07 -22.21 25.62
C SER A 319 28.76 -21.53 25.25
N ASP A 320 27.78 -22.30 24.78
CA ASP A 320 26.47 -21.81 24.33
C ASP A 320 26.58 -20.59 23.40
N TYR A 321 27.41 -20.72 22.35
CA TYR A 321 27.67 -19.66 21.35
C TYR A 321 28.27 -18.37 21.93
N VAL A 322 28.82 -18.42 23.13
CA VAL A 322 29.53 -17.31 23.74
C VAL A 322 30.97 -17.69 24.00
N ILE A 323 31.87 -16.76 23.74
CA ILE A 323 33.30 -16.87 24.03
C ILE A 323 33.64 -15.81 25.06
N THR A 324 34.19 -16.26 26.15
CA THR A 324 34.74 -15.36 27.17
C THR A 324 36.13 -15.86 27.53
N ALA A 325 37.10 -15.04 27.27
CA ALA A 325 38.47 -15.27 27.69
C ALA A 325 38.93 -14.06 28.53
N THR A 326 39.40 -14.29 29.71
CA THR A 326 39.96 -13.25 30.60
C THR A 326 41.40 -13.60 30.90
N ASN A 327 42.31 -12.71 30.50
CA ASN A 327 43.73 -12.88 30.72
C ASN A 327 44.27 -14.25 30.26
N ARG A 328 43.73 -14.77 29.17
CA ARG A 328 44.12 -16.07 28.62
C ARG A 328 45.55 -16.01 28.09
N LEU A 329 46.45 -16.76 28.70
CA LEU A 329 47.84 -16.85 28.30
C LEU A 329 47.94 -17.54 26.92
N LEU A 330 48.72 -16.96 26.02
CA LEU A 330 49.08 -17.58 24.73
C LEU A 330 50.28 -18.50 24.92
N SER A 331 50.24 -19.66 24.28
CA SER A 331 51.29 -20.66 24.39
C SER A 331 52.66 -20.21 23.85
N PRO A 332 52.75 -19.44 22.73
CA PRO A 332 54.03 -19.00 22.18
C PRO A 332 54.82 -18.13 23.17
N THR A 333 56.12 -18.10 22.94
CA THR A 333 57.05 -17.15 23.57
C THR A 333 57.28 -16.01 22.57
N PHE A 334 57.24 -14.80 23.04
CA PHE A 334 57.36 -13.58 22.27
C PHE A 334 58.64 -12.84 22.67
N ASP A 335 59.53 -12.64 21.69
CA ASP A 335 60.72 -11.88 21.95
C ASP A 335 60.36 -10.44 22.39
N ALA A 336 60.94 -9.99 23.49
CA ALA A 336 60.65 -8.66 24.01
C ALA A 336 61.20 -7.51 23.13
N LEU A 337 62.11 -7.77 22.26
CA LEU A 337 62.68 -6.79 21.32
C LEU A 337 61.99 -6.76 19.97
N SER A 338 60.99 -7.61 19.77
CA SER A 338 60.25 -7.70 18.51
C SER A 338 58.78 -7.30 18.73
N SER A 339 58.18 -6.64 17.77
CA SER A 339 56.73 -6.36 17.73
C SER A 339 55.96 -7.46 17.07
N TYR A 340 54.75 -7.69 17.55
CA TYR A 340 53.87 -8.74 17.06
C TYR A 340 52.47 -8.20 16.84
N ASP A 341 51.80 -8.71 15.83
CA ASP A 341 50.37 -8.56 15.65
C ASP A 341 49.65 -9.79 16.19
N ILE A 342 48.62 -9.57 16.97
CA ILE A 342 47.76 -10.59 17.54
C ILE A 342 46.39 -10.41 16.91
N LYS A 343 45.91 -11.42 16.21
CA LYS A 343 44.63 -11.39 15.53
C LYS A 343 43.68 -12.42 16.12
N ILE A 344 42.47 -12.03 16.40
CA ILE A 344 41.37 -12.93 16.71
C ILE A 344 40.48 -13.05 15.48
N ARG A 345 40.09 -14.26 15.15
CA ARG A 345 39.06 -14.57 14.15
C ARG A 345 37.93 -15.34 14.82
N VAL A 346 36.72 -14.77 14.76
CA VAL A 346 35.50 -15.40 15.22
C VAL A 346 34.65 -15.66 13.99
N GLN A 347 34.29 -16.91 13.77
CA GLN A 347 33.55 -17.31 12.58
C GLN A 347 32.44 -18.29 12.89
N ASP A 348 31.39 -18.20 12.13
CA ASP A 348 30.34 -19.22 12.07
C ASP A 348 30.26 -19.81 10.64
N VAL A 349 29.16 -20.48 10.36
CA VAL A 349 28.93 -21.11 9.02
C VAL A 349 28.81 -20.08 7.91
N PHE A 350 28.36 -18.87 8.23
CA PHE A 350 27.98 -17.87 7.22
C PHE A 350 28.97 -16.72 7.14
N TYR A 351 29.62 -16.37 8.23
CA TYR A 351 30.40 -15.16 8.32
C TYR A 351 31.55 -15.27 9.32
N TYR A 352 32.53 -14.41 9.17
CA TYR A 352 33.58 -14.23 10.15
C TYR A 352 33.85 -12.74 10.41
N ILE A 353 34.37 -12.47 11.60
CA ILE A 353 34.91 -11.17 12.00
C ILE A 353 36.34 -11.34 12.51
N GLU A 354 37.21 -10.43 12.17
CA GLU A 354 38.59 -10.40 12.61
C GLU A 354 38.90 -9.05 13.24
N GLN A 355 39.73 -9.06 14.25
CA GLN A 355 40.32 -7.87 14.85
C GLN A 355 41.79 -8.15 15.14
N THR A 356 42.65 -7.17 14.85
CA THR A 356 44.08 -7.24 15.11
C THR A 356 44.48 -6.18 16.14
N VAL A 357 45.34 -6.55 17.06
CA VAL A 357 45.95 -5.68 18.05
C VAL A 357 47.44 -5.90 17.98
N SER A 358 48.20 -4.82 17.87
CA SER A 358 49.65 -4.89 17.86
C SER A 358 50.21 -4.76 19.27
N ILE A 359 51.20 -5.58 19.58
CA ILE A 359 51.95 -5.50 20.82
C ILE A 359 53.38 -5.03 20.52
N GLY A 360 53.75 -3.94 21.11
CA GLY A 360 55.08 -3.32 20.89
C GLY A 360 56.22 -4.08 21.58
N THR A 361 57.41 -3.60 21.32
CA THR A 361 58.61 -4.01 22.02
C THR A 361 58.65 -3.38 23.44
N LYS A 362 59.56 -3.85 24.29
CA LYS A 362 59.78 -3.19 25.55
C LYS A 362 60.35 -1.77 25.32
N GLN A 363 59.77 -0.76 25.92
CA GLN A 363 60.26 0.62 25.93
C GLN A 363 60.76 1.15 24.55
N VAL A 364 59.86 1.36 23.65
CA VAL A 364 60.20 2.11 22.40
C VAL A 364 59.90 3.58 22.65
N MET A 365 60.96 4.39 22.76
CA MET A 365 60.83 5.86 22.85
C MET A 365 60.52 6.46 21.49
N MET A 366 61.15 5.93 20.45
CA MET A 366 61.03 6.34 19.06
C MET A 366 61.38 5.16 18.14
N ASP A 367 60.64 4.96 17.11
CA ASP A 367 60.88 3.93 16.10
C ASP A 367 60.64 4.48 14.70
N PHE A 368 61.33 3.95 13.70
CA PHE A 368 61.15 4.29 12.30
C PHE A 368 60.49 3.10 11.59
N TYR A 369 59.54 3.40 10.73
CA TYR A 369 58.99 2.37 9.86
C TYR A 369 60.10 1.71 9.04
N LYS A 370 59.96 0.43 8.71
CA LYS A 370 61.04 -0.42 8.16
C LYS A 370 61.81 0.13 6.95
N ASP A 371 61.25 1.07 6.18
CA ASP A 371 61.85 1.74 5.05
C ASP A 371 62.20 3.22 5.33
N GLY A 372 62.05 3.66 6.58
CA GLY A 372 62.32 5.03 6.99
C GLY A 372 61.26 6.04 6.60
N SER A 373 60.16 5.62 5.97
CA SER A 373 59.12 6.53 5.49
C SER A 373 58.14 7.00 6.60
N GLY A 374 58.13 6.37 7.79
CA GLY A 374 57.29 6.73 8.93
C GLY A 374 58.09 6.79 10.22
N ILE A 375 57.55 7.48 11.23
CA ILE A 375 58.13 7.56 12.58
C ILE A 375 57.06 7.40 13.62
N ALA A 376 57.37 6.69 14.72
CA ALA A 376 56.50 6.55 15.88
C ALA A 376 57.22 6.97 17.16
N PHE A 377 56.50 7.60 18.07
CA PHE A 377 56.98 7.96 19.40
C PHE A 377 56.20 7.15 20.45
N GLY A 378 56.91 6.44 21.32
CA GLY A 378 56.31 5.62 22.37
C GLY A 378 55.69 4.30 21.91
N LYS A 379 55.85 3.96 20.64
CA LYS A 379 55.43 2.69 20.05
C LYS A 379 56.30 2.33 18.85
N VAL A 380 56.16 1.11 18.34
CA VAL A 380 56.76 0.72 17.06
C VAL A 380 55.99 1.38 15.91
N ALA A 381 56.72 1.86 14.88
CA ALA A 381 56.15 2.43 13.68
C ALA A 381 55.50 1.33 12.82
N GLU A 382 54.21 1.46 12.58
CA GLU A 382 53.39 0.45 11.87
C GLU A 382 52.96 0.90 10.46
N ASN A 383 52.97 2.22 10.22
CA ASN A 383 52.46 2.78 8.98
C ASN A 383 53.51 3.62 8.26
N ALA A 384 53.72 3.34 6.97
CA ALA A 384 54.52 4.14 6.07
C ALA A 384 53.94 5.57 5.91
N GLY A 385 54.78 6.57 5.82
CA GLY A 385 54.38 7.94 5.54
C GLY A 385 53.65 8.66 6.66
N LYS A 386 53.68 8.12 7.90
CA LYS A 386 52.94 8.71 9.06
C LYS A 386 53.88 8.99 10.23
N VAL A 387 53.47 9.97 11.04
CA VAL A 387 53.96 10.17 12.41
C VAL A 387 52.93 9.60 13.37
N GLU A 388 53.32 8.60 14.15
CA GLU A 388 52.42 7.87 15.06
C GLU A 388 52.82 8.17 16.53
N PHE A 389 51.85 8.30 17.38
CA PHE A 389 52.05 8.50 18.82
C PHE A 389 51.41 7.35 19.63
N GLY A 390 52.19 6.69 20.44
CA GLY A 390 51.71 5.69 21.41
C GLY A 390 51.10 6.32 22.69
N TRP A 391 51.26 7.63 22.83
CA TRP A 391 50.70 8.43 23.93
C TRP A 391 49.83 9.55 23.35
N PRO A 392 48.94 10.13 24.19
CA PRO A 392 48.24 11.35 23.79
C PRO A 392 49.23 12.46 23.41
N LEU A 393 49.05 13.06 22.23
CA LEU A 393 49.84 14.19 21.80
C LEU A 393 49.35 15.45 22.52
N LEU A 394 50.21 16.05 23.34
CA LEU A 394 49.99 17.36 23.95
C LEU A 394 50.83 18.39 23.19
N LEU A 395 50.16 19.32 22.56
CA LEU A 395 50.82 20.45 21.90
C LEU A 395 50.72 21.66 22.82
N SER A 396 51.82 22.44 22.92
CA SER A 396 51.86 23.69 23.70
C SER A 396 50.93 24.76 23.10
N GLU A 397 50.71 24.68 21.77
CA GLU A 397 49.81 25.54 21.05
C GLU A 397 48.87 24.67 20.17
N PRO A 398 47.61 25.03 20.02
CA PRO A 398 46.69 24.32 19.11
C PRO A 398 47.20 24.40 17.66
N LEU A 399 47.11 23.29 16.93
CA LEU A 399 47.41 23.28 15.50
C LEU A 399 46.56 24.31 14.75
N GLY A 400 47.19 25.15 13.97
CA GLY A 400 46.50 26.14 13.12
C GLY A 400 45.60 25.49 12.08
N VAL A 401 44.64 26.23 11.56
CA VAL A 401 43.70 25.75 10.54
C VAL A 401 44.42 25.40 9.23
N ASP A 402 45.45 26.13 8.89
CA ASP A 402 46.35 25.91 7.77
C ASP A 402 47.19 24.63 7.88
N GLN A 403 47.32 24.11 9.09
CA GLN A 403 48.01 22.84 9.41
C GLN A 403 47.04 21.67 9.64
N GLY A 404 45.76 21.86 9.31
CA GLY A 404 44.73 20.86 9.47
C GLY A 404 44.19 20.71 10.90
N GLY A 405 44.57 21.59 11.82
CA GLY A 405 44.01 21.67 13.17
C GLY A 405 42.80 22.62 13.26
N THR A 406 42.29 22.80 14.47
CA THR A 406 41.20 23.77 14.73
C THR A 406 41.75 25.14 15.16
N GLY A 407 43.02 25.26 15.48
CA GLY A 407 43.66 26.48 15.99
C GLY A 407 43.12 26.93 17.35
N ALA A 408 42.55 26.01 18.14
CA ALA A 408 41.88 26.36 19.38
C ALA A 408 41.90 25.24 20.42
N GLU A 409 41.93 25.63 21.70
CA GLU A 409 41.94 24.70 22.88
C GLU A 409 40.54 24.23 23.30
N THR A 410 39.50 24.92 22.83
CA THR A 410 38.13 24.58 23.19
C THR A 410 37.26 24.36 21.97
N ALA A 411 36.23 23.49 22.08
CA ALA A 411 35.27 23.27 21.01
C ALA A 411 34.59 24.58 20.54
N SER A 412 34.34 25.51 21.45
CA SER A 412 33.74 26.81 21.13
C SER A 412 34.71 27.68 20.30
N ALA A 413 35.95 27.77 20.70
CA ALA A 413 36.96 28.52 19.99
C ALA A 413 37.32 27.87 18.64
N ALA A 414 37.29 26.53 18.55
CA ALA A 414 37.47 25.78 17.32
C ALA A 414 36.41 26.13 16.28
N CYS A 415 35.14 26.13 16.66
CA CYS A 415 34.05 26.56 15.77
C CYS A 415 34.26 27.97 15.23
N THR A 416 34.70 28.90 16.09
CA THR A 416 35.00 30.28 15.67
C THR A 416 36.13 30.34 14.67
N LYS A 417 37.22 29.61 14.89
CA LYS A 417 38.39 29.58 14.02
C LYS A 417 38.11 28.94 12.66
N LEU A 418 37.28 27.90 12.65
CA LEU A 418 36.88 27.20 11.42
C LEU A 418 35.72 27.90 10.69
N GLY A 419 35.16 28.97 11.23
CA GLY A 419 33.94 29.59 10.69
C GLY A 419 32.70 28.68 10.76
N ALA A 420 32.74 27.67 11.63
CA ALA A 420 31.64 26.71 11.78
C ALA A 420 30.60 27.19 12.80
N VAL A 421 29.37 26.83 12.57
CA VAL A 421 28.27 27.13 13.48
C VAL A 421 28.21 26.08 14.59
N LYS A 422 28.11 26.50 15.84
CA LYS A 422 27.95 25.61 16.99
C LYS A 422 26.59 24.90 16.97
N LYS A 423 26.55 23.68 17.45
CA LYS A 423 25.32 22.87 17.54
C LYS A 423 24.25 23.52 18.44
N SER A 424 24.63 24.36 19.37
CA SER A 424 23.70 25.12 20.24
C SER A 424 24.24 26.51 20.54
N GLY A 425 23.41 27.55 20.39
CA GLY A 425 23.64 28.89 20.91
C GLY A 425 24.49 29.81 20.06
N ASP A 426 24.72 29.53 18.79
CA ASP A 426 25.46 30.43 17.89
C ASP A 426 24.51 31.39 17.16
N THR A 427 24.96 32.63 16.97
CA THR A 427 24.25 33.66 16.20
C THR A 427 24.99 33.88 14.89
N MET A 428 24.32 33.65 13.77
CA MET A 428 24.84 33.96 12.45
C MET A 428 24.55 35.43 12.11
N THR A 429 25.60 36.21 11.85
CA THR A 429 25.47 37.65 11.53
C THR A 429 25.36 37.91 10.02
N GLY A 430 25.34 36.86 9.20
CA GLY A 430 25.25 36.93 7.74
C GLY A 430 24.12 36.05 7.18
N ASN A 431 23.95 36.07 5.87
CA ASN A 431 22.95 35.25 5.19
C ASN A 431 23.34 33.76 5.23
N LEU A 432 22.44 32.90 5.69
CA LEU A 432 22.57 31.46 5.59
C LEU A 432 22.06 30.98 4.21
N ALA A 433 22.96 30.56 3.32
CA ALA A 433 22.59 29.88 2.08
C ALA A 433 22.54 28.37 2.33
N ILE A 434 21.35 27.77 2.21
CA ILE A 434 21.16 26.32 2.34
C ILE A 434 20.84 25.77 0.94
N SER A 435 21.75 24.96 0.39
CA SER A 435 21.59 24.30 -0.92
C SER A 435 20.90 22.93 -0.82
N GLY A 436 20.01 22.73 0.16
CA GLY A 436 19.30 21.47 0.40
C GLY A 436 18.02 21.68 1.19
N TYR A 437 17.33 20.58 1.54
CA TYR A 437 16.11 20.63 2.33
C TYR A 437 16.39 21.04 3.78
N LEU A 438 15.69 22.05 4.27
CA LEU A 438 15.65 22.38 5.69
C LEU A 438 14.76 21.34 6.40
N TYR A 439 15.34 20.49 7.22
CA TYR A 439 14.56 19.59 8.09
C TYR A 439 13.83 20.40 9.18
N PRO A 440 12.63 19.93 9.64
CA PRO A 440 11.74 20.70 10.52
C PRO A 440 12.25 21.00 11.93
N SER A 441 13.51 20.74 12.23
CA SER A 441 14.16 21.09 13.51
C SER A 441 14.89 22.44 13.51
N LEU A 442 14.89 23.18 12.40
CA LEU A 442 15.34 24.57 12.40
C LEU A 442 14.17 25.45 12.81
N TYR A 443 14.02 25.71 14.09
CA TYR A 443 13.11 26.74 14.59
C TYR A 443 13.67 28.11 14.22
N LEU A 444 13.16 28.72 13.16
CA LEU A 444 13.22 30.16 13.01
C LEU A 444 12.28 30.72 14.09
N LEU A 445 12.85 31.15 15.20
CA LEU A 445 12.07 31.79 16.26
C LEU A 445 11.53 33.11 15.67
N PRO A 446 10.22 33.25 15.52
CA PRO A 446 9.64 34.50 15.07
C PRO A 446 9.91 35.57 16.09
N THR A 447 10.28 36.76 15.63
CA THR A 447 10.46 37.90 16.51
C THR A 447 9.07 38.42 16.95
N TYR A 448 8.75 38.23 18.23
CA TYR A 448 7.52 38.77 18.80
C TYR A 448 7.69 40.28 19.07
N ASN A 449 6.84 41.10 18.48
CA ASN A 449 6.78 42.51 18.76
C ASN A 449 5.67 42.76 19.78
N SER A 450 6.04 43.03 21.03
CA SER A 450 5.13 43.24 22.16
C SER A 450 4.28 44.50 22.01
N THR A 451 4.75 45.52 21.28
CA THR A 451 4.04 46.78 21.07
C THR A 451 2.89 46.62 20.08
N THR A 452 3.05 45.75 19.08
CA THR A 452 2.02 45.50 18.06
C THR A 452 1.26 44.22 18.26
N ASN A 453 1.61 43.43 19.31
CA ASN A 453 1.09 42.08 19.58
C ASN A 453 1.15 41.16 18.35
N ARG A 454 2.24 41.19 17.62
CA ARG A 454 2.45 40.47 16.36
C ARG A 454 3.69 39.60 16.42
N THR A 455 3.53 38.41 15.90
CA THR A 455 4.65 37.56 15.56
C THR A 455 4.88 37.64 14.05
N VAL A 456 6.02 38.16 13.63
CA VAL A 456 6.33 38.40 12.22
C VAL A 456 7.43 37.40 11.80
N PHE A 457 7.15 36.62 10.76
CA PHE A 457 8.13 35.81 10.06
C PHE A 457 8.60 36.62 8.84
N GLU A 458 9.75 37.24 8.94
CA GLU A 458 10.39 37.92 7.80
C GLU A 458 11.54 37.03 7.31
N GLY A 459 11.50 36.64 6.05
CA GLY A 459 12.58 35.87 5.42
C GLY A 459 12.45 35.84 3.91
N SER A 460 13.58 35.88 3.23
CA SER A 460 13.68 35.62 1.79
C SER A 460 13.96 34.15 1.60
N TYR A 461 13.03 33.41 0.98
CA TYR A 461 13.25 32.02 0.56
C TYR A 461 13.34 31.94 -0.95
N VAL A 462 14.42 31.39 -1.43
CA VAL A 462 14.60 31.02 -2.84
C VAL A 462 14.41 29.50 -2.94
N GLY A 463 13.27 29.08 -3.43
CA GLY A 463 13.03 27.69 -3.79
C GLY A 463 11.89 27.01 -3.04
N ALA A 464 10.85 26.71 -3.78
CA ALA A 464 9.76 25.74 -3.63
C ALA A 464 8.94 25.75 -2.34
N SER A 465 7.70 26.13 -2.51
CA SER A 465 6.50 25.87 -1.71
C SER A 465 6.43 26.53 -0.34
N SER A 466 5.73 27.58 -0.27
CA SER A 466 4.86 28.17 0.73
C SER A 466 5.27 29.42 1.49
N PHE A 467 6.51 29.90 1.46
CA PHE A 467 6.88 31.19 2.03
C PHE A 467 7.90 31.91 1.15
N SER A 468 7.47 32.76 0.22
CA SER A 468 8.38 33.68 -0.46
C SER A 468 8.05 35.11 -0.03
N SER A 469 8.95 35.76 0.70
CA SER A 469 8.98 37.22 0.73
C SER A 469 9.78 37.68 -0.49
N TRP A 470 9.18 38.45 -1.37
CA TRP A 470 9.86 39.06 -2.49
C TRP A 470 9.97 40.59 -2.22
N GLU A 471 11.16 41.12 -2.45
CA GLU A 471 11.44 42.54 -2.38
C GLU A 471 12.13 42.96 -3.69
N ASP A 472 11.66 44.04 -4.31
CA ASP A 472 12.21 44.54 -5.56
C ASP A 472 13.52 45.35 -5.40
N GLY A 473 14.11 45.33 -4.21
CA GLY A 473 15.31 46.06 -3.88
C GLY A 473 15.08 47.54 -3.59
N THR A 474 13.85 48.05 -3.80
CA THR A 474 13.51 49.44 -3.50
C THR A 474 12.80 49.61 -2.14
N GLY A 475 12.48 48.50 -1.46
CA GLY A 475 11.73 48.48 -0.22
C GLY A 475 10.23 48.72 -0.39
N ASN A 476 9.77 48.96 -1.62
CA ASN A 476 8.38 49.38 -1.90
C ASN A 476 7.45 48.21 -2.29
N ASN A 477 8.00 47.03 -2.64
CA ASN A 477 7.22 45.85 -3.00
C ASN A 477 7.59 44.66 -2.13
N ARG A 478 6.74 44.34 -1.15
CA ARG A 478 6.96 43.28 -0.17
C ARG A 478 5.75 42.38 -0.06
N ARG A 479 5.98 41.10 0.26
CA ARG A 479 4.94 40.16 0.66
C ARG A 479 5.27 39.56 2.01
N MET A 480 4.28 39.46 2.86
CA MET A 480 4.42 38.92 4.22
C MET A 480 3.22 38.05 4.57
N LEU A 481 3.47 36.90 5.16
CA LEU A 481 2.45 36.08 5.80
C LEU A 481 2.42 36.44 7.29
N GLU A 482 1.31 37.01 7.75
CA GLU A 482 1.10 37.36 9.15
C GLU A 482 0.13 36.35 9.78
N VAL A 483 0.56 35.69 10.86
CA VAL A 483 -0.30 34.82 11.68
C VAL A 483 -0.61 35.56 12.97
N ARG A 484 -1.87 35.89 13.19
CA ARG A 484 -2.32 36.56 14.41
C ARG A 484 -2.71 35.51 15.46
N ASN A 485 -2.14 35.63 16.64
CA ASN A 485 -2.49 34.75 17.76
C ASN A 485 -3.79 35.27 18.43
N ALA A 486 -4.79 34.39 18.52
CA ALA A 486 -6.12 34.70 19.08
C ALA A 486 -6.16 34.92 20.61
N ALA A 487 -5.04 34.72 21.31
CA ALA A 487 -5.03 34.73 22.78
C ALA A 487 -5.32 36.12 23.43
N TYR A 488 -5.38 37.22 22.66
CA TYR A 488 -5.49 38.55 23.22
C TYR A 488 -6.76 39.35 22.83
N GLN A 489 -7.61 38.85 21.97
CA GLN A 489 -8.91 39.46 21.71
C GLN A 489 -10.00 38.40 21.53
N ALA A 490 -10.93 38.37 22.47
CA ALA A 490 -12.04 37.42 22.55
C ALA A 490 -13.06 37.46 21.38
N SER A 491 -12.77 38.17 20.31
CA SER A 491 -13.69 38.36 19.17
C SER A 491 -13.07 38.16 17.78
N LEU A 492 -11.83 37.67 17.69
CA LEU A 492 -11.20 37.46 16.38
C LEU A 492 -10.78 36.02 16.22
N ASP A 493 -11.43 35.35 15.29
CA ASP A 493 -10.99 34.06 14.75
C ASP A 493 -9.51 34.09 14.35
N PHE A 494 -8.82 32.98 14.56
CA PHE A 494 -7.45 32.75 14.11
C PHE A 494 -7.35 33.16 12.63
N ALA A 495 -6.62 34.22 12.32
CA ALA A 495 -6.52 34.73 10.97
C ALA A 495 -5.09 34.64 10.44
N VAL A 496 -4.93 33.94 9.33
CA VAL A 496 -3.72 33.99 8.51
C VAL A 496 -3.94 35.07 7.44
N LEU A 497 -3.08 36.06 7.40
CA LEU A 497 -3.17 37.19 6.48
C LEU A 497 -1.98 37.14 5.51
N LEU A 498 -2.28 37.18 4.22
CA LEU A 498 -1.27 37.52 3.22
C LEU A 498 -1.26 39.06 3.09
N ARG A 499 -0.14 39.67 3.39
CA ARG A 499 0.05 41.11 3.19
C ARG A 499 0.97 41.35 2.00
N THR A 500 0.59 42.27 1.16
CA THR A 500 1.40 42.71 0.02
C THR A 500 1.58 44.23 0.09
N CYS A 501 2.80 44.67 -0.16
CA CYS A 501 3.11 46.09 -0.34
C CYS A 501 3.44 46.31 -1.81
N THR A 502 2.80 47.25 -2.44
CA THR A 502 3.07 47.67 -3.82
C THR A 502 3.17 49.19 -3.86
N GLY A 503 4.28 49.71 -4.33
CA GLY A 503 4.52 51.14 -4.38
C GLY A 503 4.46 51.82 -3.01
N GLY A 504 4.90 51.15 -1.94
CA GLY A 504 4.86 51.68 -0.57
C GLY A 504 3.52 51.53 0.15
N THR A 505 2.47 51.06 -0.53
CA THR A 505 1.13 50.88 0.06
C THR A 505 0.86 49.44 0.41
N TRP A 506 0.44 49.17 1.64
CA TRP A 506 0.13 47.83 2.15
C TRP A 506 -1.33 47.44 1.93
N ALA A 507 -1.56 46.30 1.27
CA ALA A 507 -2.84 45.61 1.23
C ALA A 507 -2.77 44.35 2.07
N SER A 508 -3.87 43.96 2.72
CA SER A 508 -3.98 42.77 3.54
C SER A 508 -5.09 41.87 3.00
N TYR A 509 -4.77 40.62 2.71
CA TYR A 509 -5.71 39.61 2.26
C TYR A 509 -5.84 38.56 3.34
N ARG A 510 -7.03 38.31 3.85
CA ARG A 510 -7.28 37.26 4.82
C ARG A 510 -7.37 35.91 4.10
N LEU A 511 -6.56 34.93 4.54
CA LEU A 511 -6.68 33.55 4.07
C LEU A 511 -7.81 32.89 4.87
N PHE A 512 -8.80 32.39 4.18
CA PHE A 512 -9.98 31.78 4.77
C PHE A 512 -9.77 30.28 4.98
N HIS A 513 -10.32 29.75 6.07
CA HIS A 513 -10.30 28.31 6.35
C HIS A 513 -11.70 27.80 6.72
N ALA A 514 -11.91 26.49 6.63
CA ALA A 514 -13.15 25.84 7.07
C ALA A 514 -13.35 26.09 8.57
N GLY A 515 -14.50 26.66 8.96
CA GLY A 515 -14.83 26.98 10.35
C GLY A 515 -14.84 28.48 10.69
N MET A 516 -14.64 29.36 9.73
CA MET A 516 -14.85 30.80 9.96
C MET A 516 -16.32 31.10 10.25
N ALA A 517 -16.58 31.84 11.33
CA ALA A 517 -17.93 32.23 11.72
C ALA A 517 -18.58 33.24 10.74
N THR A 518 -17.78 34.00 10.00
CA THR A 518 -18.24 35.00 9.05
C THR A 518 -18.07 34.51 7.60
N PRO A 519 -19.13 34.55 6.78
CA PRO A 519 -19.04 34.19 5.36
C PRO A 519 -18.07 35.09 4.60
N ILE A 520 -17.35 34.53 3.65
CA ILE A 520 -16.47 35.29 2.75
C ILE A 520 -17.33 36.15 1.82
N PRO A 521 -17.17 37.50 1.81
CA PRO A 521 -17.92 38.35 0.90
C PRO A 521 -17.68 38.02 -0.58
N LEU A 522 -18.68 38.26 -1.42
CA LEU A 522 -18.58 38.09 -2.88
C LEU A 522 -17.43 38.89 -3.49
N THR A 523 -17.16 40.09 -2.98
CA THR A 523 -16.04 40.94 -3.40
C THR A 523 -14.67 40.33 -3.18
N ASN A 524 -14.56 39.31 -2.33
CA ASN A 524 -13.32 38.58 -2.00
C ASN A 524 -13.29 37.15 -2.55
N GLY A 525 -14.17 36.84 -3.54
CA GLY A 525 -14.25 35.55 -4.17
C GLY A 525 -14.96 34.47 -3.36
N GLY A 526 -15.60 34.84 -2.24
CA GLY A 526 -16.41 33.93 -1.46
C GLY A 526 -17.88 33.93 -1.89
N THR A 527 -18.72 33.14 -1.25
CA THR A 527 -20.16 33.08 -1.51
C THR A 527 -20.95 34.11 -0.66
N GLY A 528 -20.32 34.77 0.29
CA GLY A 528 -20.96 35.73 1.22
C GLY A 528 -22.02 35.11 2.12
N ALA A 529 -22.02 33.81 2.30
CA ALA A 529 -23.11 33.10 2.96
C ALA A 529 -22.63 32.02 3.92
N SER A 530 -23.38 31.79 5.00
CA SER A 530 -23.13 30.75 6.01
C SER A 530 -23.90 29.45 5.77
N SER A 531 -24.71 29.36 4.72
CA SER A 531 -25.42 28.12 4.34
C SER A 531 -25.36 27.90 2.84
N ALA A 532 -25.47 26.61 2.42
CA ALA A 532 -25.45 26.22 1.00
C ALA A 532 -26.58 26.95 0.21
N LYS A 533 -27.77 27.05 0.79
CA LYS A 533 -28.91 27.74 0.14
C LYS A 533 -28.65 29.24 -0.06
N ALA A 534 -28.11 29.88 0.95
CA ALA A 534 -27.76 31.30 0.86
C ALA A 534 -26.58 31.54 -0.10
N ALA A 535 -25.64 30.62 -0.14
CA ALA A 535 -24.52 30.66 -1.09
C ALA A 535 -24.98 30.60 -2.54
N LEU A 536 -25.88 29.68 -2.87
CA LEU A 536 -26.46 29.56 -4.22
C LEU A 536 -27.22 30.85 -4.62
N SER A 537 -28.00 31.42 -3.69
CA SER A 537 -28.71 32.66 -3.92
C SER A 537 -27.76 33.83 -4.21
N ASN A 538 -26.67 33.95 -3.43
CA ASN A 538 -25.68 35.04 -3.60
C ASN A 538 -24.88 34.90 -4.90
N LEU A 539 -24.74 33.70 -5.42
CA LEU A 539 -24.09 33.43 -6.71
C LEU A 539 -25.06 33.54 -7.90
N GLY A 540 -26.34 33.85 -7.67
CA GLY A 540 -27.36 33.95 -8.72
C GLY A 540 -27.81 32.60 -9.28
N ILE A 541 -27.58 31.51 -8.57
CA ILE A 541 -28.03 30.17 -8.94
C ILE A 541 -29.37 29.92 -8.26
N PHE A 542 -30.44 29.90 -9.03
CA PHE A 542 -31.80 29.64 -8.54
C PHE A 542 -32.07 28.11 -8.61
N TYR A 543 -32.62 27.58 -7.53
CA TYR A 543 -33.10 26.22 -7.44
C TYR A 543 -34.60 26.16 -7.63
#